data_efe439ed51ed48fb1251c601c9a8cd7d
#
_entry.id   efe439ed51ed48fb1251c601c9a8cd7d
#
_cell.length_a   1.000
_cell.length_b   1.000
_cell.length_c   1.000
_cell.angle_alpha   90.00
_cell.angle_beta   90.00
_cell.angle_gamma   90.00
#
_symmetry.space_group_name_H-M   'P 1'
#
loop_
_entity.id
_entity.type
_entity.pdbx_description
1 polymer ?
#
loop_
_entity_poly.entity_id
_entity_poly.type
_entity_poly.pdbx_seq_one_letter_code
_entity_poly.pdbx_strand_id
1 'polypeptide(L)'
;IMIIDFGTAREFKETSIEDTSCLGTQGYAAPEQYGGHGQTDARTDIYTLGATMYHLLTGHNPSLPPYEMYPIRRWNPALSSGLEKIVLKCTQRNPNDRYQNCAELMYALEHYGELDSAYRRKQSIKWKSFVASCALTVVSLAGSIGFKVAESKTIKNSYDGYISEATKVTTQEERADYYEKAIKIDPEREEGYLELLDLFVYGADKNERDFNRDETAEMTAILGYKGTGNRTNESYFERNKEGYDEFAFRMGVYYFYYYEGGGSAGKSMAQPWFEKAQKGTTLDADKLQLAERFAKISGYYASLDSSDETGYGSSASYGDYWTDLTNLTDGDISKVVNTKTAVAIYEELIARINENAVDFKRAGVTKDQMMDKLSNTKTRLEMLQNEISQSDETWDGVLDSISAAEHQVNVAFSGRDTQPEQNQEEGGNTNGKQ
;
A
#
# COMPACT_ATOMS: atom_id res chain seq x y z
N ILE A 1 -36.55 26.84 -58.31
CA ILE A 1 -37.68 27.70 -57.98
C ILE A 1 -37.57 28.97 -58.81
N MET A 2 -38.55 29.33 -59.55
CA MET A 2 -38.58 30.56 -60.34
C MET A 2 -39.58 31.50 -59.69
N ILE A 3 -39.19 32.73 -59.40
CA ILE A 3 -40.04 33.77 -58.85
C ILE A 3 -40.84 34.37 -60.05
N ILE A 4 -42.10 34.40 -59.94
CA ILE A 4 -43.02 34.95 -60.97
C ILE A 4 -43.93 36.01 -60.32
N ASP A 5 -44.51 36.88 -61.14
CA ASP A 5 -45.42 37.92 -60.70
C ASP A 5 -44.83 39.04 -59.83
N PHE A 6 -44.16 39.98 -60.48
CA PHE A 6 -43.68 41.18 -59.87
C PHE A 6 -44.70 42.35 -59.85
N GLY A 7 -45.96 42.07 -60.01
CA GLY A 7 -47.00 43.12 -60.09
C GLY A 7 -47.11 44.00 -58.85
N THR A 8 -46.70 43.52 -57.72
CA THR A 8 -46.69 44.27 -56.46
C THR A 8 -45.27 44.57 -55.95
N ALA A 9 -44.21 44.23 -56.72
CA ALA A 9 -42.86 44.50 -56.34
C ALA A 9 -42.53 46.03 -56.36
N ARG A 10 -41.85 46.49 -55.37
CA ARG A 10 -41.42 47.91 -55.24
C ARG A 10 -39.95 48.02 -54.95
N GLU A 11 -39.39 49.14 -55.41
CA GLU A 11 -38.02 49.50 -55.05
C GLU A 11 -38.01 50.10 -53.63
N PHE A 12 -37.21 49.57 -52.76
CA PHE A 12 -37.01 50.11 -51.41
C PHE A 12 -36.28 51.44 -51.47
N LYS A 13 -36.84 52.54 -50.89
CA LYS A 13 -36.24 53.86 -50.84
C LYS A 13 -36.01 54.26 -49.40
N GLU A 14 -34.74 54.34 -48.99
CA GLU A 14 -34.33 54.68 -47.61
C GLU A 14 -34.86 56.07 -47.14
N THR A 15 -35.25 56.94 -48.08
CA THR A 15 -35.67 58.33 -47.77
C THR A 15 -37.21 58.51 -47.68
N SER A 16 -38.02 57.46 -47.92
CA SER A 16 -39.48 57.54 -47.80
C SER A 16 -39.96 57.12 -46.43
N ILE A 17 -40.79 57.97 -45.81
CA ILE A 17 -41.28 57.76 -44.45
C ILE A 17 -42.57 56.92 -44.43
N GLU A 18 -43.39 56.97 -45.54
CA GLU A 18 -44.66 56.28 -45.65
C GLU A 18 -44.97 55.83 -47.09
N ASP A 19 -45.61 54.68 -47.21
CA ASP A 19 -46.15 54.23 -48.52
C ASP A 19 -47.56 54.85 -48.79
N THR A 20 -47.72 55.45 -49.94
CA THR A 20 -48.92 56.22 -50.28
C THR A 20 -50.08 55.42 -50.93
N SER A 21 -49.91 54.15 -51.16
CA SER A 21 -50.94 53.27 -51.79
C SER A 21 -51.11 51.95 -51.06
N CYS A 22 -52.34 51.58 -50.71
CA CYS A 22 -52.70 50.26 -50.23
C CYS A 22 -52.43 49.19 -51.30
N LEU A 23 -51.49 48.36 -51.15
CA LEU A 23 -51.17 47.24 -52.05
C LEU A 23 -51.01 45.93 -51.25
N GLY A 24 -51.81 44.96 -51.67
CA GLY A 24 -51.73 43.61 -51.09
C GLY A 24 -53.05 42.90 -51.02
N THR A 25 -53.05 41.58 -50.99
CA THR A 25 -54.28 40.79 -50.84
C THR A 25 -54.75 40.84 -49.40
N GLN A 26 -56.02 41.28 -49.22
CA GLN A 26 -56.65 41.36 -47.90
C GLN A 26 -56.42 40.06 -47.06
N GLY A 27 -56.03 40.17 -45.79
CA GLY A 27 -55.76 39.06 -44.90
C GLY A 27 -54.34 38.49 -44.98
N TYR A 28 -53.66 38.69 -46.12
CA TYR A 28 -52.20 38.26 -46.25
C TYR A 28 -51.28 39.44 -46.21
N ALA A 29 -51.74 40.63 -46.58
CA ALA A 29 -50.96 41.85 -46.56
C ALA A 29 -50.60 42.28 -45.09
N ALA A 30 -49.34 42.68 -44.88
CA ALA A 30 -48.91 43.17 -43.62
C ALA A 30 -49.56 44.53 -43.21
N PRO A 31 -49.75 44.85 -41.95
CA PRO A 31 -50.36 46.08 -41.48
C PRO A 31 -49.78 47.35 -42.06
N GLU A 32 -48.50 47.41 -42.29
CA GLU A 32 -47.79 48.58 -42.86
C GLU A 32 -48.13 48.78 -44.37
N GLN A 33 -48.68 47.78 -45.08
CA GLN A 33 -49.11 47.90 -46.49
C GLN A 33 -50.43 48.66 -46.62
N TYR A 34 -51.12 48.85 -45.52
CA TYR A 34 -52.33 49.65 -45.49
C TYR A 34 -52.03 51.11 -45.15
N GLY A 35 -51.64 51.98 -46.06
CA GLY A 35 -51.25 53.37 -45.98
C GLY A 35 -51.30 54.09 -44.62
N GLY A 36 -50.26 54.83 -44.27
CA GLY A 36 -50.18 55.57 -43.00
C GLY A 36 -49.62 54.77 -41.81
N HIS A 37 -49.15 53.58 -42.03
CA HIS A 37 -48.59 52.72 -40.96
C HIS A 37 -47.09 52.37 -41.14
N GLY A 38 -46.31 53.17 -41.86
CA GLY A 38 -44.89 53.01 -42.07
C GLY A 38 -44.50 52.58 -43.48
N GLN A 39 -43.22 52.33 -43.66
CA GLN A 39 -42.65 51.88 -44.96
C GLN A 39 -42.55 50.37 -45.00
N THR A 40 -42.84 49.78 -46.15
CA THR A 40 -42.64 48.35 -46.42
C THR A 40 -41.18 48.00 -46.59
N ASP A 41 -40.74 46.95 -45.99
CA ASP A 41 -39.37 46.40 -46.07
C ASP A 41 -39.37 44.88 -46.18
N ALA A 42 -38.22 44.23 -46.11
CA ALA A 42 -38.09 42.76 -46.20
C ALA A 42 -38.91 42.01 -45.11
N ARG A 43 -39.26 42.63 -44.00
CA ARG A 43 -40.09 42.05 -42.94
C ARG A 43 -41.58 42.02 -43.28
N THR A 44 -41.98 42.79 -44.28
CA THR A 44 -43.31 42.75 -44.89
C THR A 44 -43.52 41.45 -45.65
N ASP A 45 -42.52 40.99 -46.40
CA ASP A 45 -42.55 39.72 -47.08
C ASP A 45 -42.57 38.54 -46.09
N ILE A 46 -41.87 38.64 -44.96
CA ILE A 46 -41.92 37.67 -43.88
C ILE A 46 -43.33 37.54 -43.29
N TYR A 47 -44.06 38.66 -43.13
CA TYR A 47 -45.45 38.61 -42.66
C TYR A 47 -46.35 37.89 -43.70
N THR A 48 -46.24 38.23 -44.96
CA THR A 48 -47.02 37.65 -46.05
C THR A 48 -46.77 36.15 -46.21
N LEU A 49 -45.49 35.73 -46.05
CA LEU A 49 -45.08 34.33 -45.99
C LEU A 49 -45.72 33.65 -44.78
N GLY A 50 -45.67 34.26 -43.60
CA GLY A 50 -46.27 33.75 -42.35
C GLY A 50 -47.80 33.57 -42.50
N ALA A 51 -48.50 34.52 -43.11
CA ALA A 51 -49.96 34.43 -43.40
C ALA A 51 -50.26 33.30 -44.40
N THR A 52 -49.41 33.12 -45.40
CA THR A 52 -49.51 32.00 -46.35
C THR A 52 -49.27 30.66 -45.65
N MET A 53 -48.26 30.55 -44.82
CA MET A 53 -48.01 29.35 -44.01
C MET A 53 -49.18 29.05 -43.07
N TYR A 54 -49.77 30.06 -42.44
CA TYR A 54 -50.94 29.90 -41.59
C TYR A 54 -52.07 29.26 -42.37
N HIS A 55 -52.42 29.80 -43.59
CA HIS A 55 -53.49 29.28 -44.44
C HIS A 55 -53.22 27.81 -44.86
N LEU A 56 -51.99 27.52 -45.31
CA LEU A 56 -51.63 26.15 -45.75
C LEU A 56 -51.66 25.13 -44.59
N LEU A 57 -51.27 25.53 -43.39
CA LEU A 57 -51.22 24.62 -42.23
C LEU A 57 -52.62 24.42 -41.60
N THR A 58 -53.47 25.42 -41.63
CA THR A 58 -54.75 25.39 -40.93
C THR A 58 -55.96 25.14 -41.86
N GLY A 59 -55.79 25.39 -43.14
CA GLY A 59 -56.87 25.42 -44.10
C GLY A 59 -57.80 26.66 -43.99
N HIS A 60 -57.50 27.58 -43.02
CA HIS A 60 -58.29 28.78 -42.77
C HIS A 60 -57.73 29.96 -43.56
N ASN A 61 -58.52 30.50 -44.43
CA ASN A 61 -58.19 31.66 -45.24
C ASN A 61 -58.23 32.93 -44.37
N PRO A 62 -57.15 33.66 -44.19
CA PRO A 62 -57.11 34.88 -43.37
C PRO A 62 -57.88 36.05 -43.95
N SER A 63 -58.35 35.94 -45.21
CA SER A 63 -59.25 36.91 -45.85
C SER A 63 -60.75 36.74 -45.52
N LEU A 64 -61.06 35.70 -44.76
CA LEU A 64 -62.46 35.42 -44.36
C LEU A 64 -62.67 35.61 -42.87
N PRO A 65 -63.85 35.91 -42.37
CA PRO A 65 -64.11 35.97 -40.93
C PRO A 65 -63.60 34.72 -40.18
N PRO A 66 -63.06 34.85 -39.05
CA PRO A 66 -63.00 36.03 -38.13
C PRO A 66 -61.89 37.04 -38.41
N TYR A 67 -61.11 36.98 -39.51
CA TYR A 67 -60.01 37.85 -39.91
C TYR A 67 -58.78 37.85 -38.92
N GLU A 68 -58.84 37.02 -37.93
CA GLU A 68 -57.78 36.87 -36.93
C GLU A 68 -57.04 35.56 -37.14
N MET A 69 -55.72 35.65 -37.08
CA MET A 69 -54.85 34.46 -37.12
C MET A 69 -54.70 33.93 -35.70
N TYR A 70 -55.49 32.96 -35.33
CA TYR A 70 -55.34 32.25 -34.06
C TYR A 70 -54.14 31.30 -34.11
N PRO A 71 -53.59 30.86 -32.94
CA PRO A 71 -52.55 29.86 -32.92
C PRO A 71 -52.94 28.63 -33.78
N ILE A 72 -51.99 28.15 -34.65
CA ILE A 72 -52.29 27.09 -35.62
C ILE A 72 -52.75 25.78 -34.95
N ARG A 73 -52.32 25.51 -33.75
CA ARG A 73 -52.69 24.32 -32.97
C ARG A 73 -54.13 24.40 -32.41
N ARG A 74 -54.77 25.54 -32.43
CA ARG A 74 -56.21 25.64 -32.15
C ARG A 74 -57.03 24.94 -33.20
N TRP A 75 -56.54 24.97 -34.42
CA TRP A 75 -57.21 24.33 -35.57
C TRP A 75 -56.73 22.88 -35.73
N ASN A 76 -55.45 22.62 -35.56
CA ASN A 76 -54.92 21.30 -35.66
C ASN A 76 -53.85 21.07 -34.47
N PRO A 77 -54.31 20.43 -33.40
CA PRO A 77 -53.41 20.16 -32.23
C PRO A 77 -52.22 19.26 -32.56
N ALA A 78 -52.23 18.53 -33.69
CA ALA A 78 -51.09 17.67 -34.09
C ALA A 78 -49.90 18.46 -34.64
N LEU A 79 -50.10 19.74 -34.99
CA LEU A 79 -49.03 20.59 -35.48
C LEU A 79 -48.01 20.87 -34.34
N SER A 80 -46.73 21.01 -34.74
CA SER A 80 -45.65 21.29 -33.83
C SER A 80 -45.81 22.65 -33.13
N SER A 81 -45.56 22.71 -31.83
CA SER A 81 -45.51 23.97 -31.08
C SER A 81 -44.34 24.89 -31.51
N GLY A 82 -43.31 24.35 -32.11
CA GLY A 82 -42.21 25.10 -32.71
C GLY A 82 -42.66 25.83 -33.95
N LEU A 83 -43.39 25.14 -34.84
CA LEU A 83 -43.96 25.72 -36.07
C LEU A 83 -44.99 26.80 -35.74
N GLU A 84 -45.86 26.57 -34.74
CA GLU A 84 -46.81 27.59 -34.25
C GLU A 84 -46.11 28.89 -33.86
N LYS A 85 -45.00 28.79 -33.10
CA LYS A 85 -44.21 29.97 -32.69
C LYS A 85 -43.62 30.72 -33.88
N ILE A 86 -43.15 29.98 -34.90
CA ILE A 86 -42.63 30.60 -36.12
C ILE A 86 -43.70 31.39 -36.83
N VAL A 87 -44.86 30.77 -37.10
CA VAL A 87 -45.99 31.45 -37.77
C VAL A 87 -46.46 32.67 -36.98
N LEU A 88 -46.64 32.54 -35.67
CA LEU A 88 -47.05 33.64 -34.80
C LEU A 88 -46.01 34.77 -34.79
N LYS A 89 -44.70 34.47 -34.84
CA LYS A 89 -43.66 35.50 -34.90
C LYS A 89 -43.63 36.18 -36.27
N CYS A 90 -43.80 35.46 -37.34
CA CYS A 90 -43.91 36.05 -38.69
C CYS A 90 -45.07 37.04 -38.78
N THR A 91 -46.25 36.70 -38.21
CA THR A 91 -47.51 37.46 -38.34
C THR A 91 -47.71 38.50 -37.24
N GLN A 92 -46.63 38.91 -36.50
CA GLN A 92 -46.72 40.01 -35.55
C GLN A 92 -47.06 41.33 -36.25
N ARG A 93 -47.89 42.17 -35.60
CA ARG A 93 -48.30 43.44 -36.15
C ARG A 93 -47.17 44.39 -36.36
N ASN A 94 -46.28 44.50 -35.35
CA ASN A 94 -45.09 45.35 -35.42
C ASN A 94 -43.96 44.62 -36.15
N PRO A 95 -43.38 45.19 -37.22
CA PRO A 95 -42.27 44.60 -37.95
C PRO A 95 -41.04 44.27 -37.08
N ASN A 96 -40.78 45.03 -36.01
CA ASN A 96 -39.64 44.80 -35.10
C ASN A 96 -39.81 43.49 -34.29
N ASP A 97 -41.03 42.98 -34.11
CA ASP A 97 -41.31 41.76 -33.36
C ASP A 97 -41.27 40.49 -34.26
N ARG A 98 -41.11 40.70 -35.59
CA ARG A 98 -40.95 39.60 -36.57
C ARG A 98 -39.50 39.14 -36.65
N TYR A 99 -39.28 38.12 -37.50
CA TYR A 99 -37.92 37.84 -37.96
C TYR A 99 -37.36 39.03 -38.74
N GLN A 100 -36.13 39.43 -38.51
CA GLN A 100 -35.59 40.67 -39.08
C GLN A 100 -35.06 40.44 -40.52
N ASN A 101 -34.84 39.25 -40.94
CA ASN A 101 -34.41 38.87 -42.29
C ASN A 101 -34.78 37.41 -42.61
N CYS A 102 -34.71 37.04 -43.86
CA CYS A 102 -35.04 35.69 -44.33
C CYS A 102 -34.07 34.64 -43.80
N ALA A 103 -32.82 34.99 -43.48
CA ALA A 103 -31.85 34.04 -42.93
C ALA A 103 -32.22 33.62 -41.50
N GLU A 104 -32.73 34.58 -40.69
CA GLU A 104 -33.22 34.29 -39.32
C GLU A 104 -34.44 33.36 -39.38
N LEU A 105 -35.40 33.65 -40.33
CA LEU A 105 -36.56 32.80 -40.52
C LEU A 105 -36.18 31.39 -41.01
N MET A 106 -35.27 31.29 -41.97
CA MET A 106 -34.80 30.01 -42.50
C MET A 106 -34.14 29.17 -41.39
N TYR A 107 -33.26 29.76 -40.57
CA TYR A 107 -32.68 29.11 -39.44
C TYR A 107 -33.74 28.57 -38.47
N ALA A 108 -34.78 29.37 -38.17
CA ALA A 108 -35.88 28.95 -37.31
C ALA A 108 -36.68 27.80 -37.91
N LEU A 109 -36.89 27.79 -39.22
CA LEU A 109 -37.58 26.71 -39.93
C LEU A 109 -36.75 25.43 -39.98
N GLU A 110 -35.44 25.51 -40.15
CA GLU A 110 -34.57 24.34 -40.13
C GLU A 110 -34.49 23.72 -38.72
N HIS A 111 -34.61 24.54 -37.67
CA HIS A 111 -34.50 24.12 -36.28
C HIS A 111 -35.82 24.12 -35.50
N TYR A 112 -36.97 24.08 -36.21
CA TYR A 112 -38.30 24.19 -35.54
C TYR A 112 -38.53 23.09 -34.50
N GLY A 113 -37.91 21.93 -34.65
CA GLY A 113 -37.98 20.83 -33.69
C GLY A 113 -37.40 21.19 -32.32
N GLU A 114 -36.38 22.05 -32.27
CA GLU A 114 -35.76 22.51 -31.01
C GLU A 114 -36.69 23.50 -30.28
N LEU A 115 -37.54 24.19 -30.99
CA LEU A 115 -38.56 25.07 -30.44
C LEU A 115 -39.77 24.30 -29.90
N ASP A 116 -39.86 22.99 -30.20
CA ASP A 116 -40.97 22.15 -29.78
C ASP A 116 -40.90 21.90 -28.25
N SER A 117 -42.05 22.05 -27.61
CA SER A 117 -42.21 21.86 -26.17
C SER A 117 -41.93 20.40 -25.75
N ALA A 118 -42.25 19.42 -26.57
CA ALA A 118 -41.99 18.02 -26.33
C ALA A 118 -40.50 17.70 -26.37
N TYR A 119 -39.75 18.27 -27.31
CA TYR A 119 -38.32 18.13 -27.42
C TYR A 119 -37.59 18.74 -26.20
N ARG A 120 -37.95 19.97 -25.85
CA ARG A 120 -37.39 20.68 -24.70
C ARG A 120 -37.63 19.91 -23.40
N ARG A 121 -38.82 19.33 -23.23
CA ARG A 121 -39.14 18.51 -22.05
C ARG A 121 -38.27 17.24 -21.99
N LYS A 122 -38.09 16.53 -23.11
CA LYS A 122 -37.20 15.35 -23.19
C LYS A 122 -35.77 15.72 -22.85
N GLN A 123 -35.27 16.81 -23.39
CA GLN A 123 -33.88 17.28 -23.14
C GLN A 123 -33.71 17.67 -21.69
N SER A 124 -34.65 18.36 -21.09
CA SER A 124 -34.61 18.71 -19.66
C SER A 124 -34.61 17.49 -18.75
N ILE A 125 -35.37 16.45 -19.08
CA ILE A 125 -35.37 15.18 -18.31
C ILE A 125 -33.99 14.49 -18.40
N LYS A 126 -33.41 14.40 -19.60
CA LYS A 126 -32.08 13.82 -19.80
C LYS A 126 -31.01 14.57 -18.97
N TRP A 127 -31.02 15.90 -19.02
CA TRP A 127 -30.12 16.74 -18.26
C TRP A 127 -30.28 16.55 -16.76
N LYS A 128 -31.51 16.54 -16.25
CA LYS A 128 -31.79 16.32 -14.82
C LYS A 128 -31.34 14.94 -14.35
N SER A 129 -31.57 13.89 -15.15
CA SER A 129 -31.13 12.54 -14.82
C SER A 129 -29.58 12.42 -14.82
N PHE A 130 -28.91 13.09 -15.74
CA PHE A 130 -27.46 13.14 -15.76
C PHE A 130 -26.89 13.83 -14.51
N VAL A 131 -27.41 14.99 -14.15
CA VAL A 131 -26.99 15.72 -12.93
C VAL A 131 -27.27 14.89 -11.67
N ALA A 132 -28.42 14.22 -11.59
CA ALA A 132 -28.77 13.34 -10.47
C ALA A 132 -27.79 12.15 -10.36
N SER A 133 -27.43 11.55 -11.50
CA SER A 133 -26.43 10.47 -11.53
C SER A 133 -25.05 10.92 -11.06
N CYS A 134 -24.58 12.07 -11.52
CA CYS A 134 -23.32 12.65 -11.06
C CYS A 134 -23.33 12.95 -9.55
N ALA A 135 -24.40 13.51 -9.04
CA ALA A 135 -24.55 13.79 -7.62
C ALA A 135 -24.53 12.50 -6.78
N LEU A 136 -25.22 11.46 -7.24
CA LEU A 136 -25.22 10.15 -6.56
C LEU A 136 -23.82 9.53 -6.52
N THR A 137 -23.07 9.64 -7.61
CA THR A 137 -21.69 9.16 -7.68
C THR A 137 -20.77 9.86 -6.66
N VAL A 138 -20.89 11.19 -6.56
CA VAL A 138 -20.13 11.99 -5.60
C VAL A 138 -20.46 11.60 -4.15
N VAL A 139 -21.74 11.46 -3.84
CA VAL A 139 -22.21 11.03 -2.50
C VAL A 139 -21.71 9.62 -2.17
N SER A 140 -21.75 8.69 -3.12
CA SER A 140 -21.25 7.33 -2.94
C SER A 140 -19.74 7.31 -2.68
N LEU A 141 -18.96 8.10 -3.43
CA LEU A 141 -17.52 8.25 -3.23
C LEU A 141 -17.20 8.84 -1.84
N ALA A 142 -17.87 9.91 -1.46
CA ALA A 142 -17.68 10.54 -0.15
C ALA A 142 -18.07 9.59 0.99
N GLY A 143 -19.15 8.84 0.85
CA GLY A 143 -19.58 7.81 1.80
C GLY A 143 -18.56 6.68 1.94
N SER A 144 -17.98 6.21 0.84
CA SER A 144 -16.94 5.18 0.84
C SER A 144 -15.65 5.64 1.55
N ILE A 145 -15.23 6.88 1.31
CA ILE A 145 -14.07 7.47 1.99
C ILE A 145 -14.35 7.63 3.48
N GLY A 146 -15.52 8.15 3.83
CA GLY A 146 -15.93 8.34 5.22
C GLY A 146 -16.00 7.02 5.99
N PHE A 147 -16.51 5.95 5.37
CA PHE A 147 -16.55 4.62 5.97
C PHE A 147 -15.15 4.05 6.23
N LYS A 148 -14.23 4.15 5.25
CA LYS A 148 -12.83 3.71 5.42
C LYS A 148 -12.11 4.46 6.54
N VAL A 149 -12.30 5.77 6.65
CA VAL A 149 -11.71 6.57 7.74
C VAL A 149 -12.27 6.16 9.11
N ALA A 150 -13.58 5.91 9.20
CA ALA A 150 -14.21 5.45 10.44
C ALA A 150 -13.74 4.04 10.84
N GLU A 151 -13.64 3.12 9.88
CA GLU A 151 -13.12 1.77 10.07
C GLU A 151 -11.66 1.80 10.59
N SER A 152 -10.78 2.53 9.91
CA SER A 152 -9.37 2.69 10.31
C SER A 152 -9.23 3.26 11.72
N LYS A 153 -10.05 4.26 12.09
CA LYS A 153 -10.05 4.83 13.44
C LYS A 153 -10.53 3.84 14.50
N THR A 154 -11.52 3.01 14.18
CA THR A 154 -12.03 1.98 15.09
C THR A 154 -10.97 0.88 15.30
N ILE A 155 -10.34 0.40 14.24
CA ILE A 155 -9.24 -0.57 14.31
C ILE A 155 -8.12 -0.04 15.19
N LYS A 156 -7.64 1.17 14.93
CA LYS A 156 -6.58 1.79 15.72
C LYS A 156 -6.95 1.89 17.21
N ASN A 157 -8.12 2.40 17.52
CA ASN A 157 -8.56 2.54 18.91
C ASN A 157 -8.68 1.18 19.64
N SER A 158 -9.11 0.13 18.94
CA SER A 158 -9.20 -1.22 19.51
C SER A 158 -7.81 -1.82 19.72
N TYR A 159 -6.88 -1.65 18.77
CA TYR A 159 -5.50 -2.08 18.91
C TYR A 159 -4.82 -1.40 20.11
N ASP A 160 -4.82 -0.07 20.14
CA ASP A 160 -4.21 0.72 21.22
C ASP A 160 -4.86 0.40 22.59
N GLY A 161 -6.14 0.04 22.60
CA GLY A 161 -6.85 -0.44 23.78
C GLY A 161 -6.25 -1.74 24.31
N TYR A 162 -6.04 -2.74 23.46
CA TYR A 162 -5.42 -4.01 23.87
C TYR A 162 -3.97 -3.85 24.33
N ILE A 163 -3.16 -3.06 23.63
CA ILE A 163 -1.79 -2.76 24.08
C ILE A 163 -1.82 -2.10 25.47
N SER A 164 -2.72 -1.14 25.70
CA SER A 164 -2.86 -0.50 27.00
C SER A 164 -3.33 -1.46 28.10
N GLU A 165 -4.23 -2.40 27.81
CA GLU A 165 -4.66 -3.41 28.80
C GLU A 165 -3.54 -4.40 29.12
N ALA A 166 -2.73 -4.81 28.13
CA ALA A 166 -1.57 -5.67 28.34
C ALA A 166 -0.59 -5.10 29.38
N THR A 167 -0.41 -3.77 29.44
CA THR A 167 0.47 -3.14 30.43
C THR A 167 -0.07 -3.12 31.85
N LYS A 168 -1.36 -3.36 32.05
CA LYS A 168 -2.03 -3.32 33.38
C LYS A 168 -2.09 -4.67 34.05
N VAL A 169 -2.03 -5.75 33.30
CA VAL A 169 -2.07 -7.12 33.81
C VAL A 169 -0.69 -7.59 34.27
N THR A 170 -0.66 -8.45 35.25
CA THR A 170 0.58 -8.89 35.90
C THR A 170 1.05 -10.28 35.47
N THR A 171 0.13 -11.11 34.96
CA THR A 171 0.46 -12.46 34.52
C THR A 171 0.95 -12.45 33.06
N GLN A 172 1.92 -13.32 32.76
CA GLN A 172 2.48 -13.45 31.42
C GLN A 172 1.42 -13.90 30.41
N GLU A 173 0.59 -14.90 30.77
CA GLU A 173 -0.46 -15.44 29.93
C GLU A 173 -1.49 -14.39 29.53
N GLU A 174 -2.01 -13.60 30.50
CA GLU A 174 -2.99 -12.54 30.20
C GLU A 174 -2.38 -11.44 29.32
N ARG A 175 -1.11 -11.12 29.53
CA ARG A 175 -0.39 -10.12 28.74
C ARG A 175 -0.20 -10.59 27.30
N ALA A 176 0.21 -11.84 27.10
CA ALA A 176 0.34 -12.46 25.79
C ALA A 176 -1.00 -12.49 25.04
N ASP A 177 -2.10 -12.87 25.71
CA ASP A 177 -3.44 -12.88 25.11
C ASP A 177 -3.89 -11.48 24.63
N TYR A 178 -3.55 -10.41 25.37
CA TYR A 178 -3.84 -9.05 24.90
C TYR A 178 -2.99 -8.64 23.70
N TYR A 179 -1.71 -8.99 23.66
CA TYR A 179 -0.87 -8.73 22.47
C TYR A 179 -1.34 -9.52 21.27
N GLU A 180 -1.72 -10.80 21.45
CA GLU A 180 -2.30 -11.61 20.38
C GLU A 180 -3.61 -11.01 19.81
N LYS A 181 -4.49 -10.52 20.70
CA LYS A 181 -5.71 -9.80 20.29
C LYS A 181 -5.41 -8.53 19.51
N ALA A 182 -4.40 -7.76 19.91
CA ALA A 182 -3.96 -6.59 19.19
C ALA A 182 -3.47 -6.96 17.78
N ILE A 183 -2.61 -7.97 17.67
CA ILE A 183 -2.09 -8.49 16.40
C ILE A 183 -3.23 -8.96 15.48
N LYS A 184 -4.25 -9.62 16.00
CA LYS A 184 -5.42 -10.07 15.22
C LYS A 184 -6.26 -8.92 14.67
N ILE A 185 -6.28 -7.77 15.37
CA ILE A 185 -7.00 -6.56 14.94
C ILE A 185 -6.23 -5.82 13.82
N ASP A 186 -4.93 -5.65 14.00
CA ASP A 186 -4.08 -4.95 13.04
C ASP A 186 -2.72 -5.66 12.90
N PRO A 187 -2.64 -6.66 12.02
CA PRO A 187 -1.43 -7.45 11.85
C PRO A 187 -0.30 -6.73 11.09
N GLU A 188 -0.48 -5.48 10.67
CA GLU A 188 0.59 -4.69 10.03
C GLU A 188 1.42 -3.91 11.06
N ARG A 189 0.96 -3.77 12.31
CA ARG A 189 1.66 -3.00 13.36
C ARG A 189 2.67 -3.86 14.12
N GLU A 190 3.87 -3.34 14.29
CA GLU A 190 5.01 -4.01 14.93
C GLU A 190 4.87 -4.17 16.45
N GLU A 191 4.27 -3.19 17.13
CA GLU A 191 4.28 -3.08 18.59
C GLU A 191 3.80 -4.37 19.29
N GLY A 192 2.69 -4.96 18.82
CA GLY A 192 2.16 -6.20 19.40
C GLY A 192 3.11 -7.38 19.28
N TYR A 193 3.81 -7.50 18.14
CA TYR A 193 4.78 -8.58 17.92
C TYR A 193 6.06 -8.37 18.74
N LEU A 194 6.59 -7.15 18.78
CA LEU A 194 7.81 -6.84 19.51
C LEU A 194 7.62 -6.99 21.01
N GLU A 195 6.53 -6.46 21.56
CA GLU A 195 6.20 -6.58 22.96
C GLU A 195 5.91 -8.03 23.39
N LEU A 196 5.24 -8.82 22.54
CA LEU A 196 5.01 -10.24 22.79
C LEU A 196 6.31 -11.03 22.76
N LEU A 197 7.18 -10.75 21.80
CA LEU A 197 8.47 -11.39 21.67
C LEU A 197 9.37 -11.07 22.88
N ASP A 198 9.41 -9.81 23.31
CA ASP A 198 10.14 -9.39 24.50
C ASP A 198 9.54 -9.99 25.77
N LEU A 199 8.19 -10.17 25.83
CA LEU A 199 7.53 -10.83 26.95
C LEU A 199 7.94 -12.30 27.11
N PHE A 200 8.12 -13.01 26.00
CA PHE A 200 8.56 -14.41 26.02
C PHE A 200 9.99 -14.55 26.56
N VAL A 201 10.87 -13.62 26.21
CA VAL A 201 12.28 -13.69 26.63
C VAL A 201 12.53 -13.05 27.99
N TYR A 202 11.88 -11.94 28.30
CA TYR A 202 12.12 -11.20 29.55
C TYR A 202 11.03 -11.36 30.60
N GLY A 203 9.93 -12.05 30.27
CA GLY A 203 8.79 -12.21 31.19
C GLY A 203 8.08 -10.90 31.54
N ALA A 204 7.03 -11.04 32.35
CA ALA A 204 6.26 -9.90 32.85
C ALA A 204 7.02 -9.07 33.88
N ASP A 205 7.97 -9.67 34.57
CA ASP A 205 8.86 -9.09 35.59
C ASP A 205 10.17 -8.52 35.02
N LYS A 206 10.33 -8.59 33.70
CA LYS A 206 11.53 -8.17 32.95
C LYS A 206 12.80 -8.92 33.34
N ASN A 207 12.66 -10.13 33.88
CA ASN A 207 13.76 -11.04 34.12
C ASN A 207 13.97 -11.93 32.89
N GLU A 208 15.21 -12.13 32.51
CA GLU A 208 15.59 -13.03 31.43
C GLU A 208 15.11 -14.46 31.70
N ARG A 209 14.61 -15.10 30.68
CA ARG A 209 14.14 -16.49 30.69
C ARG A 209 14.58 -17.17 29.40
N ASP A 210 14.53 -18.50 29.42
CA ASP A 210 14.69 -19.26 28.21
C ASP A 210 13.47 -19.03 27.28
N PHE A 211 13.75 -18.76 26.01
CA PHE A 211 12.76 -18.74 24.94
C PHE A 211 12.38 -20.18 24.63
N ASN A 212 11.35 -20.69 25.31
CA ASN A 212 11.03 -22.10 25.32
C ASN A 212 10.30 -22.55 24.03
N ARG A 213 10.16 -23.86 23.91
CA ARG A 213 9.54 -24.47 22.72
C ARG A 213 8.05 -24.07 22.56
N ASP A 214 7.32 -23.92 23.63
CA ASP A 214 5.89 -23.58 23.58
C ASP A 214 5.72 -22.12 23.10
N GLU A 215 6.52 -21.20 23.60
CA GLU A 215 6.53 -19.79 23.19
C GLU A 215 6.95 -19.60 21.72
N THR A 216 7.93 -20.37 21.26
CA THR A 216 8.34 -20.39 19.84
C THR A 216 7.25 -20.94 18.94
N ALA A 217 6.54 -21.96 19.39
CA ALA A 217 5.39 -22.54 18.67
C ALA A 217 4.22 -21.57 18.64
N GLU A 218 3.93 -20.87 19.74
CA GLU A 218 2.90 -19.83 19.83
C GLU A 218 3.22 -18.66 18.89
N MET A 219 4.44 -18.13 18.89
CA MET A 219 4.84 -17.07 17.94
C MET A 219 4.69 -17.53 16.49
N THR A 220 5.10 -18.77 16.18
CA THR A 220 4.93 -19.35 14.84
C THR A 220 3.46 -19.46 14.44
N ALA A 221 2.60 -19.86 15.38
CA ALA A 221 1.15 -19.96 15.15
C ALA A 221 0.52 -18.58 14.91
N ILE A 222 0.94 -17.56 15.67
CA ILE A 222 0.49 -16.17 15.50
C ILE A 222 0.88 -15.63 14.13
N LEU A 223 2.13 -15.83 13.70
CA LEU A 223 2.61 -15.42 12.38
C LEU A 223 1.86 -16.15 11.25
N GLY A 224 1.60 -17.43 11.42
CA GLY A 224 0.88 -18.28 10.46
C GLY A 224 -0.63 -18.08 10.46
N TYR A 225 -1.20 -17.38 11.43
CA TYR A 225 -2.66 -17.19 11.55
C TYR A 225 -3.23 -16.47 10.33
N LYS A 226 -4.32 -17.04 9.79
CA LYS A 226 -5.10 -16.46 8.69
C LYS A 226 -6.46 -16.08 9.23
N GLY A 227 -6.72 -14.82 9.46
CA GLY A 227 -8.02 -14.33 9.88
C GLY A 227 -9.12 -14.68 8.86
N THR A 228 -9.99 -13.75 8.53
CA THR A 228 -11.02 -13.93 7.49
C THR A 228 -10.47 -13.88 6.06
N GLY A 229 -9.18 -13.58 5.90
CA GLY A 229 -8.49 -13.47 4.61
C GLY A 229 -7.68 -14.71 4.23
N ASN A 230 -7.10 -14.68 3.03
CA ASN A 230 -6.21 -15.77 2.54
C ASN A 230 -4.73 -15.57 2.91
N ARG A 231 -4.39 -14.47 3.57
CA ARG A 231 -3.00 -14.11 3.93
C ARG A 231 -2.74 -14.37 5.41
N THR A 232 -1.50 -14.75 5.72
CA THR A 232 -1.05 -14.90 7.10
C THR A 232 -0.79 -13.54 7.75
N ASN A 233 -0.78 -13.48 9.08
CA ASN A 233 -0.35 -12.30 9.82
C ASN A 233 1.05 -11.86 9.40
N GLU A 234 1.99 -12.79 9.25
CA GLU A 234 3.35 -12.48 8.76
C GLU A 234 3.31 -11.75 7.40
N SER A 235 2.49 -12.24 6.46
CA SER A 235 2.32 -11.60 5.15
C SER A 235 1.71 -10.18 5.18
N TYR A 236 0.98 -9.85 6.24
CA TYR A 236 0.54 -8.48 6.52
C TYR A 236 1.65 -7.66 7.16
N PHE A 237 2.34 -8.23 8.15
CA PHE A 237 3.44 -7.58 8.87
C PHE A 237 4.62 -7.23 7.96
N GLU A 238 4.96 -8.07 6.98
CA GLU A 238 5.98 -7.79 5.96
C GLU A 238 5.77 -6.48 5.16
N ARG A 239 4.58 -5.88 5.22
CA ARG A 239 4.31 -4.57 4.59
C ARG A 239 4.83 -3.41 5.41
N ASN A 240 4.88 -3.56 6.72
CA ASN A 240 5.57 -2.65 7.63
C ASN A 240 7.04 -3.04 7.67
N LYS A 241 7.81 -2.51 6.73
CA LYS A 241 9.22 -2.89 6.56
C LYS A 241 10.06 -2.62 7.80
N GLU A 242 9.86 -1.48 8.44
CA GLU A 242 10.62 -1.08 9.63
C GLU A 242 10.38 -2.04 10.79
N GLY A 243 9.13 -2.30 11.12
CA GLY A 243 8.78 -3.22 12.21
C GLY A 243 9.17 -4.66 11.92
N TYR A 244 8.99 -5.13 10.67
CA TYR A 244 9.32 -6.51 10.31
C TYR A 244 10.83 -6.78 10.29
N ASP A 245 11.63 -5.85 9.78
CA ASP A 245 13.08 -5.98 9.76
C ASP A 245 13.65 -6.03 11.19
N GLU A 246 13.15 -5.17 12.09
CA GLU A 246 13.52 -5.18 13.53
C GLU A 246 13.07 -6.48 14.22
N PHE A 247 11.83 -6.92 13.96
CA PHE A 247 11.32 -8.19 14.50
C PHE A 247 12.15 -9.39 14.04
N ALA A 248 12.47 -9.46 12.75
CA ALA A 248 13.28 -10.55 12.21
C ALA A 248 14.68 -10.58 12.85
N PHE A 249 15.30 -9.40 13.06
CA PHE A 249 16.56 -9.29 13.75
C PHE A 249 16.48 -9.81 15.19
N ARG A 250 15.48 -9.36 15.97
CA ARG A 250 15.28 -9.82 17.35
C ARG A 250 14.97 -11.31 17.44
N MET A 251 14.11 -11.84 16.57
CA MET A 251 13.83 -13.27 16.50
C MET A 251 15.10 -14.08 16.28
N GLY A 252 15.96 -13.64 15.36
CA GLY A 252 17.27 -14.26 15.15
C GLY A 252 18.13 -14.28 16.43
N VAL A 253 18.24 -13.12 17.10
CA VAL A 253 18.99 -12.98 18.36
C VAL A 253 18.42 -13.90 19.44
N TYR A 254 17.11 -13.95 19.59
CA TYR A 254 16.47 -14.73 20.65
C TYR A 254 16.55 -16.22 20.41
N TYR A 255 16.40 -16.70 19.18
CA TYR A 255 16.73 -18.09 18.86
C TYR A 255 18.20 -18.42 19.10
N PHE A 256 19.09 -17.51 18.83
CA PHE A 256 20.54 -17.79 18.94
C PHE A 256 21.01 -17.87 20.38
N TYR A 257 20.52 -16.99 21.28
CA TYR A 257 21.02 -16.87 22.65
C TYR A 257 20.08 -17.36 23.73
N TYR A 258 18.78 -17.32 23.50
CA TYR A 258 17.78 -17.56 24.54
C TYR A 258 16.93 -18.82 24.32
N TYR A 259 17.15 -19.56 23.23
CA TYR A 259 16.36 -20.76 22.96
C TYR A 259 16.67 -21.86 23.98
N GLU A 260 15.58 -22.43 24.55
CA GLU A 260 15.62 -23.50 25.54
C GLU A 260 16.46 -24.71 25.08
N GLY A 261 17.34 -25.16 25.95
CA GLY A 261 18.24 -26.30 25.71
C GLY A 261 19.56 -25.93 25.06
N GLY A 262 19.79 -24.68 24.73
CA GLY A 262 21.09 -24.18 24.20
C GLY A 262 21.60 -24.98 22.98
N GLY A 263 22.90 -24.89 22.73
CA GLY A 263 23.57 -25.69 21.73
C GLY A 263 23.29 -25.27 20.27
N SER A 264 23.50 -26.21 19.33
CA SER A 264 23.41 -25.94 17.89
C SER A 264 21.99 -25.73 17.40
N ALA A 265 21.00 -26.32 18.04
CA ALA A 265 19.60 -26.30 17.57
C ALA A 265 19.02 -24.88 17.52
N GLY A 266 19.09 -24.10 18.60
CA GLY A 266 18.63 -22.71 18.61
C GLY A 266 19.40 -21.83 17.63
N LYS A 267 20.71 -22.03 17.55
CA LYS A 267 21.59 -21.30 16.64
C LYS A 267 21.28 -21.58 15.16
N SER A 268 20.97 -22.84 14.81
CA SER A 268 20.53 -23.19 13.47
C SER A 268 19.13 -22.63 13.14
N MET A 269 18.22 -22.62 14.11
CA MET A 269 16.87 -22.03 13.94
C MET A 269 16.90 -20.51 13.79
N ALA A 270 17.95 -19.84 14.24
CA ALA A 270 18.14 -18.40 14.06
C ALA A 270 18.45 -17.99 12.61
N GLN A 271 19.02 -18.92 11.80
CA GLN A 271 19.47 -18.62 10.43
C GLN A 271 18.39 -17.99 9.56
N PRO A 272 17.18 -18.57 9.40
CA PRO A 272 16.16 -18.00 8.52
C PRO A 272 15.75 -16.57 8.92
N TRP A 273 15.80 -16.25 10.21
CA TRP A 273 15.46 -14.93 10.74
C TRP A 273 16.53 -13.90 10.43
N PHE A 274 17.80 -14.24 10.63
CA PHE A 274 18.90 -13.37 10.24
C PHE A 274 18.99 -13.19 8.72
N GLU A 275 18.63 -14.22 7.92
CA GLU A 275 18.52 -14.09 6.47
C GLU A 275 17.38 -13.16 6.03
N LYS A 276 16.29 -13.09 6.79
CA LYS A 276 15.22 -12.10 6.58
C LYS A 276 15.70 -10.71 6.95
N ALA A 277 16.32 -10.57 8.12
CA ALA A 277 16.84 -9.30 8.61
C ALA A 277 17.92 -8.69 7.69
N GLN A 278 18.86 -9.48 7.18
CA GLN A 278 19.90 -9.00 6.25
C GLN A 278 19.35 -8.54 4.88
N LYS A 279 18.16 -9.02 4.49
CA LYS A 279 17.44 -8.54 3.28
C LYS A 279 16.62 -7.28 3.57
N GLY A 280 16.51 -6.90 4.83
CA GLY A 280 15.82 -5.70 5.28
C GLY A 280 16.49 -4.43 4.74
N THR A 281 15.70 -3.39 4.59
CA THR A 281 16.16 -2.11 4.04
C THR A 281 16.08 -0.97 5.06
N THR A 282 15.57 -1.26 6.26
CA THR A 282 15.25 -0.25 7.28
C THR A 282 16.14 -0.34 8.52
N LEU A 283 16.82 -1.47 8.72
CA LEU A 283 17.81 -1.62 9.78
C LEU A 283 18.94 -0.62 9.59
N ASP A 284 19.48 -0.10 10.70
CA ASP A 284 20.70 0.67 10.66
C ASP A 284 21.91 -0.19 10.18
N ALA A 285 22.95 0.48 9.73
CA ALA A 285 24.09 -0.19 9.10
C ALA A 285 24.77 -1.20 10.06
N ASP A 286 24.78 -0.91 11.34
CA ASP A 286 25.46 -1.76 12.35
C ASP A 286 24.63 -3.02 12.61
N LYS A 287 23.31 -2.91 12.77
CA LYS A 287 22.39 -4.06 12.88
C LYS A 287 22.40 -4.92 11.61
N LEU A 288 22.39 -4.28 10.44
CA LEU A 288 22.43 -4.99 9.16
C LEU A 288 23.73 -5.82 9.05
N GLN A 289 24.87 -5.24 9.36
CA GLN A 289 26.14 -5.94 9.36
C GLN A 289 26.17 -7.08 10.39
N LEU A 290 25.58 -6.86 11.56
CA LEU A 290 25.49 -7.87 12.60
C LEU A 290 24.57 -9.03 12.16
N ALA A 291 23.41 -8.73 11.53
CA ALA A 291 22.53 -9.75 10.98
C ALA A 291 23.21 -10.59 9.91
N GLU A 292 24.01 -9.97 9.02
CA GLU A 292 24.79 -10.70 8.01
C GLU A 292 25.80 -11.65 8.63
N ARG A 293 26.51 -11.22 9.67
CA ARG A 293 27.48 -12.05 10.40
C ARG A 293 26.81 -13.22 11.11
N PHE A 294 25.69 -12.95 11.80
CA PHE A 294 24.91 -14.00 12.46
C PHE A 294 24.30 -15.00 11.49
N ALA A 295 23.82 -14.55 10.32
CA ALA A 295 23.30 -15.46 9.31
C ALA A 295 24.35 -16.49 8.87
N LYS A 296 25.61 -16.06 8.68
CA LYS A 296 26.73 -16.94 8.33
C LYS A 296 27.04 -17.93 9.46
N ILE A 297 27.12 -17.45 10.70
CA ILE A 297 27.41 -18.30 11.85
C ILE A 297 26.30 -19.30 12.12
N SER A 298 25.04 -18.86 12.04
CA SER A 298 23.87 -19.75 12.17
C SER A 298 23.83 -20.83 11.08
N GLY A 299 24.22 -20.48 9.85
CA GLY A 299 24.35 -21.42 8.73
C GLY A 299 25.41 -22.49 8.99
N TYR A 300 26.51 -22.12 9.69
CA TYR A 300 27.50 -23.08 10.13
C TYR A 300 26.92 -24.12 11.10
N TYR A 301 26.15 -23.68 12.12
CA TYR A 301 25.46 -24.59 13.04
C TYR A 301 24.44 -25.48 12.34
N ALA A 302 23.69 -24.94 11.39
CA ALA A 302 22.74 -25.72 10.59
C ALA A 302 23.45 -26.83 9.77
N SER A 303 24.68 -26.57 9.31
CA SER A 303 25.47 -27.57 8.59
C SER A 303 26.02 -28.66 9.50
N LEU A 304 26.33 -28.36 10.74
CA LEU A 304 26.77 -29.35 11.74
C LEU A 304 25.63 -30.29 12.14
N ASP A 305 24.41 -29.78 12.32
CA ASP A 305 23.22 -30.57 12.66
C ASP A 305 22.80 -31.51 11.51
N SER A 306 23.14 -31.18 10.27
CA SER A 306 22.80 -31.96 9.07
C SER A 306 23.83 -33.01 8.66
N SER A 307 25.04 -33.01 9.28
CA SER A 307 26.08 -33.95 8.97
C SER A 307 25.79 -35.32 9.61
N ASP A 308 25.48 -36.32 8.80
CA ASP A 308 25.59 -37.75 9.17
C ASP A 308 26.91 -38.03 9.85
N GLU A 309 26.96 -39.09 10.69
CA GLU A 309 28.03 -39.54 11.56
C GLU A 309 29.46 -39.65 10.94
N THR A 310 29.68 -39.13 9.76
CA THR A 310 30.96 -39.13 9.06
C THR A 310 31.84 -37.90 9.29
N GLY A 311 31.66 -37.16 10.39
CA GLY A 311 32.60 -36.25 11.03
C GLY A 311 33.69 -35.48 10.22
N TYR A 312 33.46 -35.12 8.97
CA TYR A 312 34.40 -34.37 8.16
C TYR A 312 33.86 -32.97 7.82
N GLY A 313 33.89 -32.07 8.80
CA GLY A 313 34.06 -30.66 8.47
C GLY A 313 35.39 -30.48 7.77
N SER A 314 35.44 -30.02 6.54
CA SER A 314 36.70 -29.75 5.86
C SER A 314 37.50 -28.67 6.65
N SER A 315 38.83 -28.77 6.73
CA SER A 315 39.69 -27.79 7.40
C SER A 315 39.47 -26.34 6.87
N ALA A 316 38.99 -26.19 5.67
CA ALA A 316 38.60 -24.90 5.10
C ALA A 316 37.36 -24.27 5.78
N SER A 317 36.43 -25.05 6.28
CA SER A 317 35.26 -24.58 7.02
C SER A 317 35.58 -23.93 8.37
N TYR A 318 36.58 -24.45 9.10
CA TYR A 318 37.00 -23.87 10.39
C TYR A 318 37.76 -22.52 10.24
N GLY A 319 38.46 -22.29 9.14
CA GLY A 319 39.08 -21.00 8.85
C GLY A 319 38.07 -19.92 8.57
N ASP A 320 37.06 -20.23 7.77
CA ASP A 320 35.94 -19.32 7.51
C ASP A 320 35.10 -19.06 8.78
N TYR A 321 34.83 -20.13 9.55
CA TYR A 321 34.16 -20.02 10.85
C TYR A 321 34.89 -19.11 11.81
N TRP A 322 36.25 -19.26 11.96
CA TRP A 322 37.06 -18.37 12.75
C TRP A 322 36.90 -16.90 12.30
N THR A 323 36.95 -16.68 10.99
CA THR A 323 36.85 -15.34 10.44
C THR A 323 35.47 -14.73 10.76
N ASP A 324 34.38 -15.48 10.54
CA ASP A 324 33.05 -15.00 10.82
C ASP A 324 32.79 -14.77 12.31
N LEU A 325 33.29 -15.68 13.18
CA LEU A 325 33.20 -15.58 14.64
C LEU A 325 33.96 -14.38 15.18
N THR A 326 35.17 -14.13 14.67
CA THR A 326 35.98 -12.97 15.12
C THR A 326 35.39 -11.66 14.61
N ASN A 327 34.85 -11.65 13.39
CA ASN A 327 34.14 -10.51 12.82
C ASN A 327 32.86 -10.16 13.63
N LEU A 328 32.17 -11.16 14.19
CA LEU A 328 31.01 -10.93 15.04
C LEU A 328 31.32 -10.07 16.26
N THR A 329 32.51 -10.22 16.82
CA THR A 329 32.95 -9.48 18.00
C THR A 329 33.83 -8.27 17.69
N ASP A 330 33.95 -7.90 16.41
CA ASP A 330 34.64 -6.67 16.01
C ASP A 330 33.76 -5.44 16.23
N GLY A 331 34.37 -4.40 16.79
CA GLY A 331 33.68 -3.16 17.14
C GLY A 331 33.07 -3.19 18.54
N ASP A 332 32.20 -2.24 18.81
CA ASP A 332 31.48 -2.09 20.07
C ASP A 332 30.02 -2.58 19.87
N ILE A 333 29.86 -3.89 20.04
CA ILE A 333 28.57 -4.53 19.85
C ILE A 333 27.50 -4.12 20.87
N SER A 334 27.91 -3.60 22.04
CA SER A 334 26.97 -3.10 23.06
C SER A 334 26.18 -1.88 22.63
N LYS A 335 26.59 -1.22 21.54
CA LYS A 335 25.84 -0.13 20.91
C LYS A 335 24.72 -0.61 19.95
N VAL A 336 24.84 -1.86 19.51
CA VAL A 336 23.94 -2.43 18.48
C VAL A 336 22.87 -3.29 19.13
N VAL A 337 23.25 -4.02 20.18
CA VAL A 337 22.36 -4.88 20.95
C VAL A 337 22.39 -4.46 22.42
N ASN A 338 21.45 -4.97 23.22
CA ASN A 338 21.51 -4.72 24.66
C ASN A 338 22.75 -5.34 25.30
N THR A 339 23.17 -4.85 26.47
CA THR A 339 24.39 -5.25 27.16
C THR A 339 24.49 -6.75 27.42
N LYS A 340 23.37 -7.39 27.81
CA LYS A 340 23.32 -8.83 28.08
C LYS A 340 23.57 -9.64 26.80
N THR A 341 22.94 -9.28 25.71
CA THR A 341 23.20 -9.90 24.39
C THR A 341 24.65 -9.69 23.97
N ALA A 342 25.22 -8.52 24.21
CA ALA A 342 26.63 -8.26 23.91
C ALA A 342 27.57 -9.17 24.73
N VAL A 343 27.28 -9.37 26.02
CA VAL A 343 28.01 -10.32 26.89
C VAL A 343 27.88 -11.73 26.32
N ALA A 344 26.69 -12.20 26.01
CA ALA A 344 26.47 -13.54 25.44
C ALA A 344 27.23 -13.76 24.12
N ILE A 345 27.35 -12.74 23.28
CA ILE A 345 28.18 -12.79 22.06
C ILE A 345 29.64 -12.99 22.37
N TYR A 346 30.16 -12.26 23.36
CA TYR A 346 31.56 -12.42 23.77
C TYR A 346 31.81 -13.77 24.42
N GLU A 347 30.90 -14.28 25.24
CA GLU A 347 30.99 -15.61 25.87
C GLU A 347 30.94 -16.72 24.83
N GLU A 348 30.10 -16.58 23.79
CA GLU A 348 30.09 -17.51 22.67
C GLU A 348 31.43 -17.61 21.97
N LEU A 349 32.11 -16.47 21.73
CA LEU A 349 33.45 -16.49 21.17
C LEU A 349 34.43 -17.25 22.07
N ILE A 350 34.42 -17.01 23.40
CA ILE A 350 35.28 -17.68 24.38
C ILE A 350 35.02 -19.19 24.38
N ALA A 351 33.75 -19.59 24.42
CA ALA A 351 33.33 -20.99 24.38
C ALA A 351 33.79 -21.70 23.10
N ARG A 352 33.63 -21.05 21.95
CA ARG A 352 34.06 -21.63 20.66
C ARG A 352 35.58 -21.75 20.55
N ILE A 353 36.35 -20.81 21.08
CA ILE A 353 37.80 -20.93 21.13
C ILE A 353 38.19 -22.09 22.06
N ASN A 354 37.54 -22.22 23.22
CA ASN A 354 37.79 -23.31 24.17
C ASN A 354 37.52 -24.68 23.54
N GLU A 355 36.44 -24.85 22.83
CA GLU A 355 36.03 -26.12 22.22
C GLU A 355 36.80 -26.49 20.96
N ASN A 356 37.12 -25.50 20.11
CA ASN A 356 37.64 -25.75 18.75
C ASN A 356 39.09 -25.26 18.55
N ALA A 357 39.86 -25.03 19.59
CA ALA A 357 41.25 -24.51 19.49
C ALA A 357 42.13 -25.38 18.57
N VAL A 358 41.98 -26.72 18.64
CA VAL A 358 42.72 -27.68 17.79
C VAL A 358 42.31 -27.56 16.32
N ASP A 359 41.02 -27.43 16.03
CA ASP A 359 40.51 -27.37 14.68
C ASP A 359 40.84 -26.01 14.04
N PHE A 360 40.76 -24.92 14.80
CA PHE A 360 41.26 -23.61 14.38
C PHE A 360 42.74 -23.63 14.04
N LYS A 361 43.58 -24.30 14.88
CA LYS A 361 44.99 -24.50 14.58
C LYS A 361 45.19 -25.27 13.27
N ARG A 362 44.43 -26.35 13.06
CA ARG A 362 44.46 -27.13 11.79
C ARG A 362 44.06 -26.30 10.58
N ALA A 363 43.15 -25.37 10.76
CA ALA A 363 42.72 -24.44 9.73
C ALA A 363 43.70 -23.27 9.50
N GLY A 364 44.83 -23.23 10.22
CA GLY A 364 45.88 -22.24 10.04
C GLY A 364 45.79 -21.01 10.94
N VAL A 365 44.87 -20.98 11.92
CA VAL A 365 44.81 -19.91 12.93
C VAL A 365 46.00 -20.04 13.90
N THR A 366 46.70 -18.96 14.10
CA THR A 366 47.88 -18.96 14.97
C THR A 366 47.54 -18.84 16.45
N LYS A 367 48.43 -19.25 17.32
CA LYS A 367 48.29 -19.09 18.77
C LYS A 367 48.09 -17.63 19.15
N ASP A 368 48.89 -16.74 18.58
CA ASP A 368 48.84 -15.31 18.89
C ASP A 368 47.47 -14.71 18.49
N GLN A 369 46.91 -15.09 17.34
CA GLN A 369 45.57 -14.66 16.93
C GLN A 369 44.48 -15.04 17.93
N MET A 370 44.50 -16.28 18.45
CA MET A 370 43.54 -16.74 19.46
C MET A 370 43.72 -16.02 20.78
N MET A 371 44.96 -15.89 21.26
CA MET A 371 45.29 -15.23 22.53
C MET A 371 44.98 -13.74 22.50
N ASP A 372 45.31 -13.04 21.42
CA ASP A 372 44.99 -11.63 21.22
C ASP A 372 43.46 -11.40 21.18
N LYS A 373 42.73 -12.31 20.55
CA LYS A 373 41.27 -12.21 20.51
C LYS A 373 40.63 -12.42 21.88
N LEU A 374 41.10 -13.41 22.66
CA LEU A 374 40.69 -13.61 24.07
C LEU A 374 41.00 -12.40 24.95
N SER A 375 42.22 -11.84 24.83
CA SER A 375 42.61 -10.64 25.57
C SER A 375 41.76 -9.42 25.24
N ASN A 376 41.49 -9.19 23.96
CA ASN A 376 40.59 -8.11 23.51
C ASN A 376 39.15 -8.31 24.01
N THR A 377 38.65 -9.54 23.97
CA THR A 377 37.34 -9.89 24.49
C THR A 377 37.24 -9.65 26.00
N LYS A 378 38.27 -10.05 26.77
CA LYS A 378 38.35 -9.75 28.19
C LYS A 378 38.26 -8.26 28.48
N THR A 379 39.00 -7.43 27.74
CA THR A 379 38.98 -5.98 27.90
C THR A 379 37.58 -5.40 27.62
N ARG A 380 36.86 -5.94 26.62
CA ARG A 380 35.48 -5.52 26.33
C ARG A 380 34.50 -5.91 27.43
N LEU A 381 34.60 -7.13 27.95
CA LEU A 381 33.79 -7.60 29.07
C LEU A 381 34.05 -6.82 30.34
N GLU A 382 35.33 -6.44 30.63
CA GLU A 382 35.67 -5.57 31.74
C GLU A 382 34.96 -4.19 31.67
N MET A 383 34.78 -3.63 30.50
CA MET A 383 34.04 -2.38 30.33
C MET A 383 32.52 -2.54 30.63
N LEU A 384 31.96 -3.74 30.49
CA LEU A 384 30.59 -4.07 30.76
C LEU A 384 30.34 -4.62 32.16
N GLN A 385 31.40 -4.80 32.97
CA GLN A 385 31.32 -5.46 34.27
C GLN A 385 30.28 -4.84 35.22
N ASN A 386 30.14 -3.52 35.23
CA ASN A 386 29.20 -2.84 36.12
C ASN A 386 27.73 -3.14 35.74
N GLU A 387 27.49 -3.53 34.50
CA GLU A 387 26.17 -3.89 33.99
C GLU A 387 25.90 -5.39 34.17
N ILE A 388 26.94 -6.23 34.09
CA ILE A 388 26.89 -7.69 34.34
C ILE A 388 26.59 -8.01 35.79
N SER A 389 27.14 -7.25 36.75
CA SER A 389 26.97 -7.50 38.19
C SER A 389 25.51 -7.34 38.67
N GLN A 390 24.60 -6.97 37.84
CA GLN A 390 23.13 -6.96 38.08
C GLN A 390 22.43 -8.24 37.56
N SER A 391 23.15 -9.15 36.90
CA SER A 391 22.65 -10.46 36.45
C SER A 391 23.13 -11.58 37.38
N ASP A 392 22.46 -12.76 37.31
CA ASP A 392 22.83 -13.96 38.10
C ASP A 392 24.20 -14.55 37.75
N GLU A 393 24.84 -14.09 36.66
CA GLU A 393 26.19 -14.49 36.28
C GLU A 393 27.25 -13.75 37.08
N THR A 394 28.14 -14.50 37.67
CA THR A 394 29.25 -13.92 38.41
C THR A 394 30.38 -13.55 37.48
N TRP A 395 30.96 -12.36 37.65
CA TRP A 395 32.15 -11.94 36.91
C TRP A 395 33.29 -12.98 36.99
N ASP A 396 33.39 -13.68 38.12
CA ASP A 396 34.37 -14.76 38.33
C ASP A 396 34.15 -15.91 37.34
N GLY A 397 32.91 -16.26 37.00
CA GLY A 397 32.58 -17.30 36.01
C GLY A 397 33.06 -16.93 34.59
N VAL A 398 32.91 -15.67 34.21
CA VAL A 398 33.41 -15.16 32.92
C VAL A 398 34.95 -15.23 32.87
N LEU A 399 35.66 -14.86 33.95
CA LEU A 399 37.10 -14.95 34.02
C LEU A 399 37.61 -16.40 33.99
N ASP A 400 36.87 -17.32 34.62
CA ASP A 400 37.19 -18.76 34.59
C ASP A 400 37.05 -19.32 33.17
N SER A 401 36.01 -18.91 32.41
CA SER A 401 35.79 -19.30 31.02
C SER A 401 36.91 -18.81 30.10
N ILE A 402 37.39 -17.58 30.27
CA ILE A 402 38.52 -17.04 29.53
C ILE A 402 39.79 -17.84 29.85
N SER A 403 40.05 -18.10 31.15
CA SER A 403 41.22 -18.85 31.59
C SER A 403 41.22 -20.29 31.06
N ALA A 404 40.04 -20.92 30.99
CA ALA A 404 39.86 -22.24 30.38
C ALA A 404 40.16 -22.21 28.87
N ALA A 405 39.68 -21.22 28.15
CA ALA A 405 39.96 -21.05 26.72
C ALA A 405 41.46 -20.80 26.45
N GLU A 406 42.12 -19.93 27.25
CA GLU A 406 43.55 -19.72 27.16
C GLU A 406 44.36 -21.00 27.42
N HIS A 407 43.92 -21.80 28.39
CA HIS A 407 44.51 -23.11 28.65
C HIS A 407 44.39 -24.05 27.46
N GLN A 408 43.21 -24.17 26.85
CA GLN A 408 42.98 -25.02 25.67
C GLN A 408 43.78 -24.56 24.45
N VAL A 409 43.92 -23.26 24.23
CA VAL A 409 44.82 -22.73 23.20
C VAL A 409 46.25 -23.17 23.46
N ASN A 410 46.72 -23.05 24.72
CA ASN A 410 48.08 -23.48 25.09
C ASN A 410 48.28 -24.99 24.88
N VAL A 411 47.30 -25.83 25.23
CA VAL A 411 47.30 -27.28 24.99
C VAL A 411 47.37 -27.59 23.50
N ALA A 412 46.53 -26.97 22.69
CA ALA A 412 46.49 -27.15 21.24
C ALA A 412 47.87 -26.88 20.58
N PHE A 413 48.63 -25.93 21.08
CA PHE A 413 49.95 -25.56 20.54
C PHE A 413 51.14 -26.15 21.30
N SER A 414 50.95 -26.98 22.34
CA SER A 414 52.05 -27.56 23.16
C SER A 414 52.78 -28.75 22.53
N GLY A 415 52.47 -29.13 21.27
CA GLY A 415 53.27 -30.09 20.51
C GLY A 415 53.05 -31.57 20.84
N ARG A 416 52.02 -31.93 21.62
CA ARG A 416 51.57 -33.32 21.75
C ARG A 416 50.43 -33.61 20.75
N ASP A 417 50.77 -33.69 19.47
CA ASP A 417 49.90 -34.31 18.50
C ASP A 417 49.89 -35.82 18.80
N THR A 418 48.93 -36.27 19.58
CA THR A 418 48.61 -37.71 19.66
C THR A 418 48.04 -38.08 18.30
N GLN A 419 48.91 -38.63 17.43
CA GLN A 419 48.46 -39.37 16.28
C GLN A 419 47.59 -40.53 16.80
N PRO A 420 46.44 -40.82 16.18
CA PRO A 420 45.77 -42.09 16.49
C PRO A 420 46.71 -43.22 16.15
N GLU A 421 47.00 -44.09 17.14
CA GLU A 421 47.80 -45.30 16.99
C GLU A 421 47.18 -46.12 15.83
N GLN A 422 47.90 -46.19 14.71
CA GLN A 422 47.69 -47.21 13.73
C GLN A 422 48.13 -48.52 14.38
N ASN A 423 47.18 -49.36 14.80
CA ASN A 423 47.41 -50.75 15.13
C ASN A 423 48.03 -51.43 13.91
N GLN A 424 49.36 -51.54 13.89
CA GLN A 424 50.04 -52.52 13.04
C GLN A 424 49.74 -53.89 13.63
N GLU A 425 48.83 -54.60 13.02
CA GLU A 425 48.77 -56.06 13.15
C GLU A 425 50.06 -56.65 12.58
N GLU A 426 50.97 -57.02 13.48
CA GLU A 426 52.09 -57.88 13.16
C GLU A 426 51.59 -59.26 12.73
N GLY A 427 51.65 -59.48 11.44
CA GLY A 427 51.46 -60.79 10.84
C GLY A 427 52.50 -61.80 11.33
N GLY A 428 52.21 -62.49 12.41
CA GLY A 428 52.99 -63.68 12.87
C GLY A 428 52.82 -64.86 11.90
N ASN A 429 53.83 -65.03 11.06
CA ASN A 429 54.02 -66.20 10.23
C ASN A 429 54.55 -67.31 11.13
N THR A 430 53.76 -68.39 11.36
CA THR A 430 54.29 -69.65 11.85
C THR A 430 53.96 -70.79 10.85
N ASN A 431 54.94 -71.06 10.03
CA ASN A 431 55.13 -72.38 9.41
C ASN A 431 55.36 -73.44 10.47
N GLY A 432 54.67 -74.60 10.37
CA GLY A 432 54.97 -75.77 11.20
C GLY A 432 54.09 -76.96 10.87
N LYS A 433 54.54 -77.75 9.86
CA LYS A 433 54.46 -79.18 9.70
C LYS A 433 53.74 -80.02 10.79
N GLN A 434 52.72 -80.77 10.53
CA GLN A 434 52.62 -82.17 10.17
C GLN A 434 51.19 -82.54 9.89
#